data_abb7f6c26de25b0e6e3992b6901652fe
#
_entry.id   abb7f6c26de25b0e6e3992b6901652fe
#
_cell.length_a   1.000
_cell.length_b   1.000
_cell.length_c   1.000
_cell.angle_alpha   90.00
_cell.angle_beta   90.00
_cell.angle_gamma   90.00
#
_symmetry.space_group_name_H-M   'P 1'
#
loop_
_entity.id
_entity.type
_entity.pdbx_description
1 polymer ?
#
loop_
_entity_poly.entity_id
_entity_poly.type
_entity_poly.pdbx_seq_one_letter_code
_entity_poly.pdbx_strand_id
1 'polypeptide(L)'
;MSMRALIRIGLSLLILAFVLIGLSYTMLRAQGTAARPEGRMVTTETRPLERRVRAIELNAPVDLNVRYGPQPALVVRGEQRLLQNIETVASGDTLRIATRGLMLRHRQPLEVEVTLPMLDSLSVDGSGATRVNGFSGERIALSLNGSGSLQFVGRYREARAALHGSGELSLDAGNSDSIEAELMGSGAMRLAGATRQLKLEASGSGMLDAQRLRADQAQLRQTGSGNATITVREKVTASVSGSGDIEVHGEPSQRSVNRTGSGAVHFVD
;
A
#
# COMPACT_ATOMS: atom_id res chain seq x y z
N MET A 1 -37.20 -60.73 -1.96
CA MET A 1 -36.24 -60.40 -0.87
C MET A 1 -37.03 -59.93 0.35
N SER A 2 -36.81 -60.55 1.49
CA SER A 2 -37.54 -60.15 2.69
C SER A 2 -37.09 -58.79 3.18
N MET A 3 -38.03 -58.00 3.65
CA MET A 3 -37.75 -56.60 4.21
C MET A 3 -36.62 -56.60 5.26
N ARG A 4 -36.48 -57.70 5.99
CA ARG A 4 -35.39 -57.90 6.97
C ARG A 4 -34.01 -58.02 6.34
N ALA A 5 -33.89 -58.51 5.10
CA ALA A 5 -32.61 -58.58 4.37
C ALA A 5 -32.20 -57.23 3.85
N LEU A 6 -33.14 -56.41 3.37
CA LEU A 6 -32.87 -55.01 2.92
C LEU A 6 -32.41 -54.11 4.07
N ILE A 7 -33.00 -54.23 5.26
CA ILE A 7 -32.61 -53.49 6.45
C ILE A 7 -31.17 -53.86 6.88
N ARG A 8 -30.81 -55.15 6.85
CA ARG A 8 -29.43 -55.58 7.18
C ARG A 8 -28.39 -55.08 6.19
N ILE A 9 -28.70 -55.07 4.90
CA ILE A 9 -27.82 -54.55 3.85
C ILE A 9 -27.67 -53.04 4.01
N GLY A 10 -28.75 -52.30 4.26
CA GLY A 10 -28.71 -50.86 4.50
C GLY A 10 -27.87 -50.47 5.73
N LEU A 11 -28.04 -51.24 6.83
CA LEU A 11 -27.26 -50.98 8.07
C LEU A 11 -25.76 -51.27 7.86
N SER A 12 -25.41 -52.36 7.15
CA SER A 12 -24.01 -52.68 6.86
C SER A 12 -23.34 -51.64 5.96
N LEU A 13 -24.04 -51.07 4.96
CA LEU A 13 -23.55 -50.00 4.11
C LEU A 13 -23.36 -48.70 4.89
N LEU A 14 -24.25 -48.41 5.82
CA LEU A 14 -24.16 -47.23 6.66
C LEU A 14 -22.95 -47.28 7.62
N ILE A 15 -22.71 -48.45 8.23
CA ILE A 15 -21.52 -48.71 9.07
C ILE A 15 -20.25 -48.59 8.23
N LEU A 16 -20.21 -49.14 7.02
CA LEU A 16 -19.07 -49.04 6.13
C LEU A 16 -18.78 -47.59 5.74
N ALA A 17 -19.82 -46.79 5.47
CA ALA A 17 -19.67 -45.36 5.18
C ALA A 17 -19.06 -44.60 6.37
N PHE A 18 -19.51 -44.84 7.60
CA PHE A 18 -18.94 -44.24 8.79
C PHE A 18 -17.49 -44.64 9.04
N VAL A 19 -17.11 -45.89 8.78
CA VAL A 19 -15.72 -46.38 8.87
C VAL A 19 -14.85 -45.69 7.83
N LEU A 20 -15.31 -45.55 6.58
CA LEU A 20 -14.57 -44.86 5.52
C LEU A 20 -14.41 -43.35 5.79
N ILE A 21 -15.43 -42.69 6.31
CA ILE A 21 -15.36 -41.28 6.72
C ILE A 21 -14.37 -41.13 7.88
N GLY A 22 -14.41 -42.01 8.88
CA GLY A 22 -13.47 -42.04 10.00
C GLY A 22 -12.02 -42.23 9.57
N LEU A 23 -11.78 -43.20 8.65
CA LEU A 23 -10.44 -43.44 8.07
C LEU A 23 -9.96 -42.23 7.24
N SER A 24 -10.84 -41.63 6.43
CA SER A 24 -10.53 -40.43 5.66
C SER A 24 -10.19 -39.26 6.58
N TYR A 25 -10.95 -39.07 7.67
CA TYR A 25 -10.69 -38.02 8.65
C TYR A 25 -9.37 -38.20 9.40
N THR A 26 -9.04 -39.47 9.78
CA THR A 26 -7.75 -39.77 10.43
C THR A 26 -6.57 -39.62 9.47
N MET A 27 -6.71 -40.00 8.20
CA MET A 27 -5.69 -39.75 7.17
C MET A 27 -5.47 -38.24 6.91
N LEU A 28 -6.54 -37.46 6.79
CA LEU A 28 -6.42 -36.00 6.67
C LEU A 28 -5.73 -35.37 7.90
N ARG A 29 -6.05 -35.86 9.10
CA ARG A 29 -5.41 -35.41 10.33
C ARG A 29 -3.94 -35.79 10.41
N ALA A 30 -3.57 -37.00 9.99
CA ALA A 30 -2.19 -37.46 9.94
C ALA A 30 -1.34 -36.67 8.92
N GLN A 31 -1.93 -36.30 7.78
CA GLN A 31 -1.26 -35.42 6.81
C GLN A 31 -1.16 -33.96 7.28
N GLY A 32 -2.11 -33.50 8.12
CA GLY A 32 -2.10 -32.13 8.68
C GLY A 32 -1.09 -31.91 9.83
N THR A 33 -0.60 -32.98 10.46
CA THR A 33 0.35 -32.90 11.59
C THR A 33 1.82 -33.05 11.22
N ALA A 34 2.13 -33.39 9.95
CA ALA A 34 3.51 -33.56 9.47
C ALA A 34 4.16 -32.30 8.90
N ALA A 35 3.64 -31.10 9.18
CA ALA A 35 4.38 -29.88 8.92
C ALA A 35 5.52 -29.78 9.95
N ARG A 36 6.73 -30.17 9.55
CA ARG A 36 7.94 -30.09 10.37
C ARG A 36 8.04 -28.72 11.03
N PRO A 37 8.24 -28.65 12.37
CA PRO A 37 8.35 -27.38 13.10
C PRO A 37 9.54 -26.52 12.63
N GLU A 38 10.56 -27.13 12.04
CA GLU A 38 11.80 -26.48 11.58
C GLU A 38 11.58 -25.41 10.50
N GLY A 39 10.58 -25.55 9.61
CA GLY A 39 10.31 -24.55 8.57
C GLY A 39 9.52 -23.31 9.03
N ARG A 40 9.06 -23.28 10.29
CA ARG A 40 8.30 -22.17 10.88
C ARG A 40 9.14 -21.23 11.75
N MET A 41 10.42 -21.53 11.91
CA MET A 41 11.34 -20.62 12.62
C MET A 41 11.50 -19.33 11.81
N VAL A 42 11.39 -18.21 12.49
CA VAL A 42 11.69 -16.92 11.89
C VAL A 42 13.19 -16.82 11.68
N THR A 43 13.60 -16.56 10.47
CA THR A 43 15.02 -16.42 10.09
C THR A 43 15.21 -15.08 9.39
N THR A 44 16.41 -14.57 9.47
CA THR A 44 16.84 -13.34 8.82
C THR A 44 17.91 -13.66 7.78
N GLU A 45 17.72 -13.19 6.57
CA GLU A 45 18.67 -13.28 5.47
C GLU A 45 19.15 -11.89 5.05
N THR A 46 20.46 -11.71 4.98
CA THR A 46 21.06 -10.52 4.36
C THR A 46 21.34 -10.83 2.88
N ARG A 47 20.90 -9.94 2.00
CA ARG A 47 21.07 -10.07 0.56
C ARG A 47 21.94 -8.95 -0.01
N PRO A 48 22.70 -9.19 -1.08
CA PRO A 48 23.54 -8.15 -1.67
C PRO A 48 22.69 -7.03 -2.25
N LEU A 49 23.11 -5.78 -2.04
CA LEU A 49 22.48 -4.58 -2.57
C LEU A 49 23.54 -3.63 -3.11
N GLU A 50 23.38 -3.19 -4.35
CA GLU A 50 24.33 -2.31 -5.00
C GLU A 50 24.09 -0.83 -4.61
N ARG A 51 25.18 -0.05 -4.53
CA ARG A 51 25.13 1.37 -4.15
C ARG A 51 24.37 2.26 -5.15
N ARG A 52 24.25 1.82 -6.40
CA ARG A 52 23.56 2.57 -7.45
C ARG A 52 22.03 2.51 -7.39
N VAL A 53 21.48 1.65 -6.53
CA VAL A 53 20.03 1.52 -6.39
C VAL A 53 19.45 2.81 -5.82
N ARG A 54 18.43 3.36 -6.50
CA ARG A 54 17.70 4.57 -6.16
C ARG A 54 16.19 4.40 -6.31
N ALA A 55 15.76 3.31 -6.93
CA ALA A 55 14.37 2.98 -7.19
C ALA A 55 14.02 1.64 -6.54
N ILE A 56 12.81 1.52 -6.01
CA ILE A 56 12.30 0.27 -5.45
C ILE A 56 10.95 -0.05 -6.09
N GLU A 57 10.79 -1.28 -6.56
CA GLU A 57 9.53 -1.87 -7.01
C GLU A 57 9.16 -3.03 -6.09
N LEU A 58 8.09 -2.89 -5.32
CA LEU A 58 7.55 -3.93 -4.45
C LEU A 58 6.30 -4.54 -5.07
N ASN A 59 6.38 -5.80 -5.51
CA ASN A 59 5.27 -6.58 -6.07
C ASN A 59 5.02 -7.81 -5.18
N ALA A 60 4.73 -7.56 -3.90
CA ALA A 60 4.58 -8.62 -2.91
C ALA A 60 3.73 -8.17 -1.72
N PRO A 61 2.95 -9.07 -1.09
CA PRO A 61 2.21 -8.79 0.12
C PRO A 61 3.11 -8.90 1.36
N VAL A 62 4.14 -8.07 1.44
CA VAL A 62 5.13 -8.03 2.53
C VAL A 62 5.22 -6.63 3.12
N ASP A 63 5.64 -6.54 4.38
CA ASP A 63 5.94 -5.27 4.99
C ASP A 63 7.33 -4.79 4.56
N LEU A 64 7.42 -3.52 4.13
CA LEU A 64 8.66 -2.93 3.65
C LEU A 64 9.05 -1.73 4.52
N ASN A 65 10.25 -1.78 5.09
CA ASN A 65 10.85 -0.66 5.80
C ASN A 65 12.07 -0.13 5.02
N VAL A 66 11.98 1.11 4.54
CA VAL A 66 13.07 1.76 3.79
C VAL A 66 13.60 2.92 4.62
N ARG A 67 14.91 2.93 4.87
CA ARG A 67 15.55 3.98 5.65
C ARG A 67 16.81 4.50 4.97
N TYR A 68 17.08 5.76 5.21
CA TYR A 68 18.33 6.37 4.78
C TYR A 68 19.51 5.76 5.53
N GLY A 69 20.60 5.50 4.81
CA GLY A 69 21.88 5.14 5.38
C GLY A 69 23.00 5.12 4.33
N PRO A 70 24.24 5.43 4.71
CA PRO A 70 25.35 5.60 3.76
C PRO A 70 25.82 4.27 3.13
N GLN A 71 25.52 3.15 3.77
CA GLN A 71 25.85 1.82 3.25
C GLN A 71 24.58 1.08 2.90
N PRO A 72 24.41 0.69 1.61
CA PRO A 72 23.25 -0.11 1.20
C PRO A 72 23.21 -1.45 1.93
N ALA A 73 22.02 -1.80 2.38
CA ALA A 73 21.76 -3.09 3.02
C ALA A 73 20.35 -3.56 2.68
N LEU A 74 20.20 -4.85 2.46
CA LEU A 74 18.93 -5.51 2.23
C LEU A 74 18.81 -6.72 3.15
N VAL A 75 17.80 -6.69 4.01
CA VAL A 75 17.54 -7.75 4.99
C VAL A 75 16.10 -8.23 4.80
N VAL A 76 15.93 -9.53 4.70
CA VAL A 76 14.62 -10.17 4.57
C VAL A 76 14.40 -11.04 5.81
N ARG A 77 13.28 -10.85 6.49
CA ARG A 77 12.92 -11.54 7.73
C ARG A 77 11.55 -12.21 7.59
N GLY A 78 11.46 -13.46 8.02
CA GLY A 78 10.21 -14.20 8.00
C GLY A 78 10.40 -15.69 8.27
N GLU A 79 9.34 -16.48 8.07
CA GLU A 79 9.42 -17.93 8.18
C GLU A 79 10.41 -18.49 7.13
N GLN A 80 11.39 -19.28 7.55
CA GLN A 80 12.48 -19.83 6.69
C GLN A 80 11.98 -20.40 5.37
N ARG A 81 10.87 -21.14 5.39
CA ARG A 81 10.24 -21.75 4.19
C ARG A 81 9.72 -20.72 3.19
N LEU A 82 9.43 -19.49 3.63
CA LEU A 82 8.85 -18.42 2.80
C LEU A 82 9.91 -17.49 2.24
N LEU A 83 11.09 -17.41 2.88
CA LEU A 83 12.18 -16.55 2.41
C LEU A 83 12.66 -16.90 0.99
N GLN A 84 12.63 -18.20 0.64
CA GLN A 84 12.98 -18.66 -0.70
C GLN A 84 12.00 -18.20 -1.79
N ASN A 85 10.78 -17.86 -1.40
CA ASN A 85 9.75 -17.36 -2.31
C ASN A 85 9.83 -15.84 -2.53
N ILE A 86 10.65 -15.14 -1.74
CA ILE A 86 10.88 -13.71 -1.93
C ILE A 86 12.07 -13.52 -2.87
N GLU A 87 11.79 -13.00 -4.04
CA GLU A 87 12.82 -12.61 -5.01
C GLU A 87 13.22 -11.16 -4.77
N THR A 88 14.52 -10.91 -4.77
CA THR A 88 15.09 -9.58 -4.74
C THR A 88 16.13 -9.48 -5.84
N VAL A 89 15.83 -8.69 -6.86
CA VAL A 89 16.69 -8.52 -8.03
C VAL A 89 17.02 -7.06 -8.20
N ALA A 90 18.31 -6.71 -8.19
CA ALA A 90 18.77 -5.40 -8.55
C ALA A 90 19.11 -5.38 -10.05
N SER A 91 18.47 -4.49 -10.81
CA SER A 91 18.71 -4.28 -12.23
C SER A 91 18.86 -2.79 -12.51
N GLY A 92 20.05 -2.38 -12.94
CA GLY A 92 20.37 -0.97 -13.09
C GLY A 92 20.33 -0.25 -11.74
N ASP A 93 19.49 0.77 -11.61
CA ASP A 93 19.24 1.54 -10.39
C ASP A 93 17.99 1.10 -9.61
N THR A 94 17.33 0.05 -10.07
CA THR A 94 16.05 -0.42 -9.50
C THR A 94 16.23 -1.74 -8.73
N LEU A 95 15.76 -1.77 -7.49
CA LEU A 95 15.57 -2.98 -6.70
C LEU A 95 14.14 -3.47 -6.86
N ARG A 96 13.97 -4.62 -7.48
CA ARG A 96 12.69 -5.30 -7.55
C ARG A 96 12.55 -6.34 -6.45
N ILE A 97 11.48 -6.24 -5.69
CA ILE A 97 11.09 -7.19 -4.64
C ILE A 97 9.77 -7.83 -5.06
N ALA A 98 9.77 -9.14 -5.27
CA ALA A 98 8.61 -9.87 -5.75
C ALA A 98 8.47 -11.21 -5.03
N THR A 99 7.32 -11.87 -5.19
CA THR A 99 7.10 -13.21 -4.67
C THR A 99 6.93 -14.21 -5.80
N ARG A 100 7.54 -15.41 -5.64
CA ARG A 100 7.27 -16.56 -6.50
C ARG A 100 6.03 -17.29 -6.03
N GLY A 101 5.02 -17.37 -6.89
CA GLY A 101 3.80 -18.14 -6.62
C GLY A 101 2.86 -17.51 -5.59
N LEU A 102 1.81 -18.26 -5.25
CA LEU A 102 0.80 -17.86 -4.27
C LEU A 102 1.31 -18.06 -2.85
N MET A 103 1.48 -16.98 -2.10
CA MET A 103 1.78 -17.04 -0.66
C MET A 103 0.51 -17.32 0.14
N LEU A 104 0.16 -18.60 0.25
CA LEU A 104 -0.98 -19.04 1.05
C LEU A 104 -0.57 -19.19 2.52
N ARG A 105 -1.20 -18.40 3.40
CA ARG A 105 -1.17 -18.49 4.87
C ARG A 105 0.22 -18.45 5.51
N HIS A 106 0.67 -17.26 5.82
CA HIS A 106 1.74 -17.00 6.79
C HIS A 106 1.14 -16.59 8.15
N ARG A 107 1.71 -17.08 9.24
CA ARG A 107 1.33 -16.69 10.61
C ARG A 107 2.17 -15.53 11.14
N GLN A 108 3.33 -15.33 10.58
CA GLN A 108 4.27 -14.25 10.92
C GLN A 108 4.40 -13.31 9.73
N PRO A 109 4.41 -11.99 9.94
CA PRO A 109 4.64 -11.03 8.86
C PRO A 109 5.99 -11.31 8.17
N LEU A 110 5.99 -11.19 6.85
CA LEU A 110 7.21 -11.14 6.06
C LEU A 110 7.65 -9.69 5.99
N GLU A 111 8.85 -9.42 6.43
CA GLU A 111 9.39 -8.08 6.53
C GLU A 111 10.66 -7.95 5.68
N VAL A 112 10.72 -6.86 4.91
CA VAL A 112 11.89 -6.49 4.12
C VAL A 112 12.40 -5.14 4.61
N GLU A 113 13.65 -5.11 5.06
CA GLU A 113 14.33 -3.88 5.43
C GLU A 113 15.33 -3.50 4.35
N VAL A 114 15.23 -2.27 3.85
CA VAL A 114 16.13 -1.71 2.83
C VAL A 114 16.79 -0.46 3.39
N THR A 115 18.11 -0.40 3.34
CA THR A 115 18.88 0.81 3.65
C THR A 115 19.52 1.31 2.37
N LEU A 116 19.31 2.59 2.03
CA LEU A 116 19.84 3.21 0.82
C LEU A 116 20.39 4.60 1.12
N PRO A 117 21.41 5.06 0.37
CA PRO A 117 21.91 6.43 0.47
C PRO A 117 21.04 7.46 -0.26
N MET A 118 20.21 7.03 -1.18
CA MET A 118 19.32 7.89 -1.99
C MET A 118 18.09 7.10 -2.41
N LEU A 119 16.95 7.80 -2.58
CA LEU A 119 15.72 7.22 -3.10
C LEU A 119 15.04 8.24 -4.00
N ASP A 120 14.81 7.89 -5.26
CA ASP A 120 14.18 8.74 -6.27
C ASP A 120 12.78 8.24 -6.64
N SER A 121 12.52 6.94 -6.48
CA SER A 121 11.18 6.37 -6.73
C SER A 121 10.89 5.14 -5.88
N LEU A 122 9.61 4.97 -5.55
CA LEU A 122 9.08 3.79 -4.88
C LEU A 122 7.70 3.44 -5.45
N SER A 123 7.58 2.27 -6.03
CA SER A 123 6.30 1.70 -6.48
C SER A 123 5.95 0.49 -5.62
N VAL A 124 4.74 0.49 -5.08
CA VAL A 124 4.22 -0.58 -4.21
C VAL A 124 2.95 -1.13 -4.82
N ASP A 125 2.99 -2.40 -5.21
CA ASP A 125 1.85 -3.17 -5.68
C ASP A 125 1.54 -4.28 -4.66
N GLY A 126 0.56 -4.06 -3.79
CA GLY A 126 0.26 -5.08 -2.78
C GLY A 126 -0.64 -4.61 -1.64
N SER A 127 -0.64 -5.39 -0.56
CA SER A 127 -1.49 -5.17 0.63
C SER A 127 -0.70 -5.00 1.93
N GLY A 128 0.64 -5.03 1.88
CA GLY A 128 1.51 -4.84 3.05
C GLY A 128 1.64 -3.39 3.49
N ALA A 129 2.29 -3.17 4.61
CA ALA A 129 2.63 -1.85 5.12
C ALA A 129 4.04 -1.44 4.67
N THR A 130 4.14 -0.28 4.02
CA THR A 130 5.42 0.29 3.60
C THR A 130 5.72 1.56 4.39
N ARG A 131 6.91 1.64 4.99
CA ARG A 131 7.38 2.81 5.72
C ARG A 131 8.71 3.28 5.16
N VAL A 132 8.81 4.58 4.90
CA VAL A 132 10.01 5.21 4.32
C VAL A 132 10.39 6.44 5.13
N ASN A 133 11.63 6.48 5.61
CA ASN A 133 12.07 7.56 6.48
C ASN A 133 13.50 8.05 6.18
N GLY A 134 13.71 9.36 6.36
CA GLY A 134 15.04 9.97 6.47
C GLY A 134 15.69 10.40 5.17
N PHE A 135 15.01 10.26 4.04
CA PHE A 135 15.55 10.65 2.74
C PHE A 135 15.39 12.14 2.45
N SER A 136 16.28 12.65 1.64
CA SER A 136 16.20 14.01 1.08
C SER A 136 16.78 14.03 -0.34
N GLY A 137 16.24 14.91 -1.18
CA GLY A 137 16.68 15.00 -2.57
C GLY A 137 15.94 16.05 -3.39
N GLU A 138 16.17 16.02 -4.69
CA GLU A 138 15.48 16.92 -5.62
C GLU A 138 14.07 16.43 -5.95
N ARG A 139 13.93 15.15 -6.29
CA ARG A 139 12.65 14.56 -6.74
C ARG A 139 12.40 13.23 -6.09
N ILE A 140 11.14 13.00 -5.75
CA ILE A 140 10.62 11.69 -5.32
C ILE A 140 9.32 11.36 -6.05
N ALA A 141 9.20 10.14 -6.53
CA ALA A 141 7.98 9.60 -7.09
C ALA A 141 7.51 8.40 -6.25
N LEU A 142 6.29 8.47 -5.71
CA LEU A 142 5.67 7.44 -4.90
C LEU A 142 4.42 6.93 -5.60
N SER A 143 4.27 5.63 -5.71
CA SER A 143 3.07 4.99 -6.24
C SER A 143 2.63 3.86 -5.33
N LEU A 144 1.36 3.84 -4.96
CA LEU A 144 0.72 2.74 -4.26
C LEU A 144 -0.47 2.22 -5.06
N ASN A 145 -0.38 0.97 -5.51
CA ASN A 145 -1.46 0.27 -6.20
C ASN A 145 -1.99 -0.85 -5.30
N GLY A 146 -3.29 -0.84 -5.01
CA GLY A 146 -3.93 -1.88 -4.21
C GLY A 146 -4.54 -1.40 -2.92
N SER A 147 -4.44 -2.22 -1.85
CA SER A 147 -5.08 -1.99 -0.54
C SER A 147 -4.09 -1.88 0.62
N GLY A 148 -2.80 -1.83 0.33
CA GLY A 148 -1.75 -1.64 1.33
C GLY A 148 -1.69 -0.23 1.90
N SER A 149 -0.65 0.03 2.71
CA SER A 149 -0.37 1.37 3.22
C SER A 149 1.06 1.79 2.89
N LEU A 150 1.23 3.08 2.52
CA LEU A 150 2.52 3.69 2.27
C LEU A 150 2.65 4.97 3.12
N GLN A 151 3.58 4.96 4.04
CA GLN A 151 3.94 6.12 4.85
C GLN A 151 5.35 6.60 4.46
N PHE A 152 5.43 7.85 4.02
CA PHE A 152 6.67 8.47 3.62
C PHE A 152 6.94 9.74 4.44
N VAL A 153 8.15 9.85 4.98
CA VAL A 153 8.64 11.07 5.67
C VAL A 153 10.03 11.41 5.12
N GLY A 154 10.14 12.56 4.46
CA GLY A 154 11.39 13.01 3.84
C GLY A 154 11.41 14.50 3.53
N ARG A 155 12.44 14.96 2.79
CA ARG A 155 12.57 16.34 2.37
C ARG A 155 12.96 16.41 0.91
N TYR A 156 12.02 16.78 0.06
CA TYR A 156 12.25 16.83 -1.39
C TYR A 156 11.72 18.14 -1.96
N ARG A 157 12.41 18.65 -2.98
CA ARG A 157 11.97 19.87 -3.68
C ARG A 157 10.72 19.61 -4.51
N GLU A 158 10.66 18.47 -5.16
CA GLU A 158 9.52 18.04 -5.97
C GLU A 158 9.06 16.66 -5.49
N ALA A 159 7.78 16.52 -5.15
CA ALA A 159 7.20 15.24 -4.75
C ALA A 159 5.98 14.90 -5.62
N ARG A 160 5.95 13.65 -6.12
CA ARG A 160 4.79 13.08 -6.79
C ARG A 160 4.30 11.89 -6.02
N ALA A 161 2.99 11.84 -5.78
CA ALA A 161 2.35 10.73 -5.07
C ALA A 161 1.12 10.26 -5.84
N ALA A 162 1.04 8.99 -6.14
CA ALA A 162 -0.11 8.37 -6.79
C ALA A 162 -0.66 7.24 -5.93
N LEU A 163 -1.97 7.24 -5.68
CA LEU A 163 -2.69 6.16 -5.03
C LEU A 163 -3.79 5.64 -5.94
N HIS A 164 -3.67 4.37 -6.35
CA HIS A 164 -4.68 3.69 -7.14
C HIS A 164 -5.26 2.51 -6.33
N GLY A 165 -6.53 2.58 -6.00
CA GLY A 165 -7.23 1.51 -5.26
C GLY A 165 -7.87 1.97 -3.97
N SER A 166 -7.80 1.13 -2.93
CA SER A 166 -8.46 1.34 -1.63
C SER A 166 -7.47 1.45 -0.47
N GLY A 167 -6.19 1.55 -0.76
CA GLY A 167 -5.12 1.67 0.22
C GLY A 167 -5.04 3.04 0.89
N GLU A 168 -3.99 3.23 1.68
CA GLU A 168 -3.70 4.49 2.38
C GLU A 168 -2.29 4.98 2.03
N LEU A 169 -2.17 6.23 1.55
CA LEU A 169 -0.89 6.88 1.29
C LEU A 169 -0.75 8.13 2.16
N SER A 170 0.33 8.20 2.95
CA SER A 170 0.68 9.37 3.75
C SER A 170 2.04 9.90 3.33
N LEU A 171 2.08 11.16 2.89
CA LEU A 171 3.27 11.86 2.44
C LEU A 171 3.54 13.08 3.33
N ASP A 172 4.70 13.11 3.98
CA ASP A 172 5.30 14.30 4.56
C ASP A 172 6.60 14.60 3.79
N ALA A 173 6.54 15.59 2.90
CA ALA A 173 7.65 15.99 2.05
C ALA A 173 8.48 17.16 2.63
N GLY A 174 8.13 17.63 3.85
CA GLY A 174 8.75 18.78 4.48
C GLY A 174 8.40 20.09 3.76
N ASN A 175 9.42 20.86 3.36
CA ASN A 175 9.25 22.06 2.55
C ASN A 175 9.61 21.77 1.10
N SER A 176 8.63 21.81 0.22
CA SER A 176 8.78 21.49 -1.20
C SER A 176 8.51 22.72 -2.09
N ASP A 177 9.05 22.73 -3.28
CA ASP A 177 8.69 23.72 -4.31
C ASP A 177 7.35 23.30 -4.97
N SER A 178 7.18 22.01 -5.25
CA SER A 178 5.94 21.47 -5.82
C SER A 178 5.58 20.10 -5.28
N ILE A 179 4.27 19.89 -5.06
CA ILE A 179 3.69 18.59 -4.76
C ILE A 179 2.58 18.32 -5.77
N GLU A 180 2.67 17.18 -6.44
CA GLU A 180 1.62 16.66 -7.32
C GLU A 180 1.10 15.34 -6.74
N ALA A 181 -0.22 15.27 -6.49
CA ALA A 181 -0.82 14.09 -5.91
C ALA A 181 -2.07 13.66 -6.69
N GLU A 182 -2.17 12.35 -6.93
CA GLU A 182 -3.26 11.71 -7.67
C GLU A 182 -3.88 10.60 -6.83
N LEU A 183 -5.21 10.66 -6.66
CA LEU A 183 -5.99 9.64 -5.99
C LEU A 183 -7.03 9.08 -6.96
N MET A 184 -6.92 7.79 -7.29
CA MET A 184 -7.90 7.07 -8.09
C MET A 184 -8.48 5.90 -7.31
N GLY A 185 -9.77 5.96 -6.99
CA GLY A 185 -10.46 4.88 -6.27
C GLY A 185 -11.16 5.33 -5.00
N SER A 186 -11.10 4.47 -3.95
CA SER A 186 -11.78 4.68 -2.68
C SER A 186 -10.83 4.78 -1.48
N GLY A 187 -9.54 4.84 -1.75
CA GLY A 187 -8.49 4.93 -0.73
C GLY A 187 -8.44 6.28 -0.03
N ALA A 188 -7.48 6.41 0.88
CA ALA A 188 -7.22 7.65 1.62
C ALA A 188 -5.81 8.17 1.36
N MET A 189 -5.68 9.45 1.01
CA MET A 189 -4.41 10.12 0.85
C MET A 189 -4.28 11.26 1.86
N ARG A 190 -3.18 11.28 2.61
CA ARG A 190 -2.86 12.34 3.56
C ARG A 190 -1.56 13.03 3.19
N LEU A 191 -1.58 14.36 3.12
CA LEU A 191 -0.43 15.16 2.78
C LEU A 191 -0.10 16.13 3.92
N ALA A 192 1.21 16.28 4.22
CA ALA A 192 1.68 17.17 5.26
C ALA A 192 2.95 17.93 4.83
N GLY A 193 3.22 19.08 5.47
CA GLY A 193 4.38 19.91 5.20
C GLY A 193 4.05 21.31 4.69
N ALA A 194 4.87 21.82 3.78
CA ALA A 194 4.63 23.09 3.09
C ALA A 194 5.08 23.01 1.63
N THR A 195 4.39 23.72 0.74
CA THR A 195 4.75 23.77 -0.68
C THR A 195 4.35 25.11 -1.30
N ARG A 196 5.08 25.53 -2.32
CA ARG A 196 4.68 26.70 -3.13
C ARG A 196 3.52 26.34 -4.07
N GLN A 197 3.61 25.19 -4.72
CA GLN A 197 2.62 24.75 -5.69
C GLN A 197 2.08 23.35 -5.32
N LEU A 198 0.75 23.27 -5.23
CA LEU A 198 0.05 22.05 -4.96
C LEU A 198 -0.89 21.72 -6.13
N LYS A 199 -0.71 20.57 -6.75
CA LYS A 199 -1.61 20.05 -7.76
C LYS A 199 -2.22 18.75 -7.26
N LEU A 200 -3.55 18.69 -7.19
CA LEU A 200 -4.30 17.55 -6.71
C LEU A 200 -5.34 17.10 -7.73
N GLU A 201 -5.34 15.81 -8.01
CA GLU A 201 -6.34 15.17 -8.84
C GLU A 201 -6.95 14.00 -8.06
N ALA A 202 -8.27 14.05 -7.81
CA ALA A 202 -8.98 12.99 -7.11
C ALA A 202 -10.14 12.48 -7.98
N SER A 203 -10.20 11.17 -8.17
CA SER A 203 -11.25 10.50 -8.94
C SER A 203 -11.78 9.28 -8.19
N GLY A 204 -13.10 9.24 -7.96
CA GLY A 204 -13.77 8.16 -7.24
C GLY A 204 -14.48 8.62 -5.98
N SER A 205 -14.42 7.79 -4.93
CA SER A 205 -15.07 8.05 -3.64
C SER A 205 -14.08 8.13 -2.48
N GLY A 206 -12.80 8.23 -2.78
CA GLY A 206 -11.73 8.31 -1.78
C GLY A 206 -11.70 9.64 -1.03
N MET A 207 -10.84 9.70 -0.01
CA MET A 207 -10.62 10.88 0.81
C MET A 207 -9.22 11.45 0.58
N LEU A 208 -9.12 12.76 0.30
CA LEU A 208 -7.87 13.48 0.17
C LEU A 208 -7.79 14.52 1.29
N ASP A 209 -6.86 14.32 2.23
CA ASP A 209 -6.64 15.20 3.37
C ASP A 209 -5.27 15.86 3.25
N ALA A 210 -5.26 17.15 2.86
CA ALA A 210 -4.10 18.02 2.83
C ALA A 210 -4.27 19.22 3.80
N GLN A 211 -5.06 19.06 4.85
CA GLN A 211 -5.25 20.12 5.86
C GLN A 211 -3.93 20.49 6.54
N ARG A 212 -3.03 19.52 6.74
CA ARG A 212 -1.70 19.73 7.35
C ARG A 212 -0.61 20.11 6.35
N LEU A 213 -0.95 20.30 5.07
CA LEU A 213 -0.06 20.79 4.02
C LEU A 213 -0.40 22.24 3.71
N ARG A 214 0.48 23.18 4.06
CA ARG A 214 0.31 24.60 3.73
C ARG A 214 0.82 24.87 2.31
N ALA A 215 -0.08 25.17 1.39
CA ALA A 215 0.25 25.54 0.03
C ALA A 215 0.12 27.06 -0.19
N ASP A 216 1.06 27.68 -0.91
CA ASP A 216 0.87 29.06 -1.36
C ASP A 216 -0.18 29.10 -2.49
N GLN A 217 -0.06 28.21 -3.46
CA GLN A 217 -1.00 28.08 -4.57
C GLN A 217 -1.45 26.63 -4.72
N ALA A 218 -2.76 26.42 -4.94
CA ALA A 218 -3.31 25.09 -5.14
C ALA A 218 -4.23 25.01 -6.37
N GLN A 219 -4.08 23.93 -7.12
CA GLN A 219 -5.01 23.51 -8.15
C GLN A 219 -5.58 22.14 -7.77
N LEU A 220 -6.90 22.06 -7.61
CA LEU A 220 -7.58 20.83 -7.23
C LEU A 220 -8.67 20.49 -8.26
N ARG A 221 -8.63 19.27 -8.75
CA ARG A 221 -9.68 18.65 -9.57
C ARG A 221 -10.26 17.44 -8.84
N GLN A 222 -11.53 17.51 -8.52
CA GLN A 222 -12.28 16.42 -7.88
C GLN A 222 -13.35 15.89 -8.85
N THR A 223 -13.36 14.57 -9.06
CA THR A 223 -14.37 13.89 -9.89
C THR A 223 -14.96 12.73 -9.12
N GLY A 224 -16.29 12.68 -8.97
CA GLY A 224 -17.00 11.62 -8.24
C GLY A 224 -17.61 12.08 -6.93
N SER A 225 -17.59 11.23 -5.91
CA SER A 225 -18.28 11.46 -4.62
C SER A 225 -17.31 11.51 -3.43
N GLY A 226 -16.01 11.50 -3.67
CA GLY A 226 -14.99 11.64 -2.63
C GLY A 226 -14.94 13.06 -2.07
N ASN A 227 -14.22 13.23 -0.95
CA ASN A 227 -14.05 14.53 -0.31
C ASN A 227 -12.57 14.92 -0.30
N ALA A 228 -12.31 16.24 -0.41
CA ALA A 228 -10.97 16.77 -0.32
C ALA A 228 -10.91 17.96 0.64
N THR A 229 -9.89 17.98 1.51
CA THR A 229 -9.61 19.10 2.41
C THR A 229 -8.22 19.62 2.12
N ILE A 230 -8.07 20.95 1.91
CA ILE A 230 -6.79 21.60 1.60
C ILE A 230 -6.60 22.88 2.41
N THR A 231 -5.34 23.28 2.63
CA THR A 231 -5.01 24.57 3.24
C THR A 231 -4.18 25.42 2.28
N VAL A 232 -4.71 26.60 1.90
CA VAL A 232 -4.13 27.46 0.86
C VAL A 232 -4.04 28.91 1.33
N ARG A 233 -2.93 29.60 1.00
CA ARG A 233 -2.65 30.97 1.46
C ARG A 233 -2.99 32.06 0.43
N GLU A 234 -2.62 31.85 -0.84
CA GLU A 234 -2.64 32.93 -1.84
C GLU A 234 -3.68 32.68 -2.95
N LYS A 235 -3.61 31.52 -3.60
CA LYS A 235 -4.43 31.23 -4.77
C LYS A 235 -4.96 29.81 -4.77
N VAL A 236 -6.26 29.66 -4.99
CA VAL A 236 -6.89 28.36 -5.19
C VAL A 236 -7.71 28.33 -6.49
N THR A 237 -7.53 27.24 -7.25
CA THR A 237 -8.38 26.89 -8.39
C THR A 237 -8.96 25.51 -8.09
N ALA A 238 -10.26 25.45 -7.81
CA ALA A 238 -10.96 24.21 -7.46
C ALA A 238 -12.00 23.87 -8.54
N SER A 239 -11.99 22.64 -9.00
CA SER A 239 -12.97 22.10 -9.95
C SER A 239 -13.58 20.85 -9.38
N VAL A 240 -14.90 20.83 -9.19
CA VAL A 240 -15.69 19.69 -8.70
C VAL A 240 -16.62 19.20 -9.81
N SER A 241 -16.58 17.91 -10.07
CA SER A 241 -17.51 17.22 -10.97
C SER A 241 -18.10 16.00 -10.29
N GLY A 242 -19.37 16.07 -9.88
CA GLY A 242 -20.05 15.00 -9.16
C GLY A 242 -20.75 15.47 -7.88
N SER A 243 -20.68 14.66 -6.82
CA SER A 243 -21.37 14.90 -5.55
C SER A 243 -20.42 15.06 -4.35
N GLY A 244 -19.11 14.99 -4.58
CA GLY A 244 -18.11 15.15 -3.53
C GLY A 244 -17.89 16.62 -3.17
N ASP A 245 -17.40 16.87 -1.94
CA ASP A 245 -17.19 18.21 -1.42
C ASP A 245 -15.69 18.54 -1.30
N ILE A 246 -15.35 19.82 -1.52
CA ILE A 246 -14.02 20.37 -1.26
C ILE A 246 -14.10 21.36 -0.12
N GLU A 247 -13.27 21.17 0.90
CA GLU A 247 -13.09 22.12 2.00
C GLU A 247 -11.73 22.81 1.85
N VAL A 248 -11.75 24.14 1.78
CA VAL A 248 -10.57 24.99 1.62
C VAL A 248 -10.37 25.82 2.88
N HIS A 249 -9.31 25.49 3.64
CA HIS A 249 -8.89 26.24 4.79
C HIS A 249 -7.93 27.39 4.41
N GLY A 250 -7.98 28.47 5.18
CA GLY A 250 -7.22 29.70 4.96
C GLY A 250 -7.96 30.72 4.12
N GLU A 251 -7.32 31.88 3.95
CA GLU A 251 -7.91 33.04 3.28
C GLU A 251 -7.21 33.37 1.94
N PRO A 252 -7.30 32.49 0.91
CA PRO A 252 -6.65 32.80 -0.35
C PRO A 252 -7.29 34.04 -1.01
N SER A 253 -6.43 34.99 -1.38
CA SER A 253 -6.87 36.25 -2.01
C SER A 253 -7.43 36.03 -3.43
N GLN A 254 -7.02 34.95 -4.10
CA GLN A 254 -7.52 34.59 -5.42
C GLN A 254 -8.25 33.24 -5.37
N ARG A 255 -9.54 33.26 -5.67
CA ARG A 255 -10.41 32.07 -5.64
C ARG A 255 -11.06 31.86 -7.00
N SER A 256 -10.87 30.71 -7.60
CA SER A 256 -11.55 30.31 -8.85
C SER A 256 -12.21 28.95 -8.61
N VAL A 257 -13.51 28.90 -8.73
CA VAL A 257 -14.30 27.67 -8.47
C VAL A 257 -15.15 27.34 -9.68
N ASN A 258 -15.02 26.12 -10.16
CA ASN A 258 -15.87 25.55 -11.20
C ASN A 258 -16.59 24.32 -10.64
N ARG A 259 -17.92 24.25 -10.80
CA ARG A 259 -18.73 23.14 -10.26
C ARG A 259 -19.64 22.59 -11.34
N THR A 260 -19.68 21.26 -11.39
CA THR A 260 -20.60 20.52 -12.24
C THR A 260 -21.17 19.37 -11.42
N GLY A 261 -22.47 19.38 -11.12
CA GLY A 261 -23.12 18.39 -10.25
C GLY A 261 -23.60 18.98 -8.93
N SER A 262 -23.77 18.12 -7.92
CA SER A 262 -24.34 18.48 -6.61
C SER A 262 -23.29 18.80 -5.55
N GLY A 263 -22.00 18.55 -5.83
CA GLY A 263 -20.89 18.81 -4.91
C GLY A 263 -20.68 20.30 -4.62
N ALA A 264 -20.04 20.60 -3.50
CA ALA A 264 -19.82 21.96 -3.03
C ALA A 264 -18.32 22.25 -2.79
N VAL A 265 -17.97 23.54 -2.79
CA VAL A 265 -16.66 24.04 -2.34
C VAL A 265 -16.92 25.00 -1.19
N HIS A 266 -16.43 24.63 0.00
CA HIS A 266 -16.58 25.38 1.23
C HIS A 266 -15.25 26.05 1.58
N PHE A 267 -15.29 27.33 1.92
CA PHE A 267 -14.14 28.07 2.46
C PHE A 267 -14.35 28.20 3.95
N VAL A 268 -13.36 27.77 4.71
CA VAL A 268 -13.37 27.73 6.18
C VAL A 268 -12.19 28.55 6.68
N ASP A 269 -12.47 29.52 7.54
CA ASP A 269 -11.48 30.41 8.16
C ASP A 269 -10.71 29.70 9.29
#